data_55f61723d1bc5147727ef347bd1235f4
#
_entry.id   55f61723d1bc5147727ef347bd1235f4
#
_cell.length_a   1.000
_cell.length_b   1.000
_cell.length_c   1.000
_cell.angle_alpha   90.00
_cell.angle_beta   90.00
_cell.angle_gamma   90.00
#
_symmetry.space_group_name_H-M   'P 1'
#
loop_
_entity.id
_entity.type
_entity.pdbx_description
1 polymer ?
#
loop_
_entity_poly.entity_id
_entity_poly.type
_entity_poly.pdbx_seq_one_letter_code
_entity_poly.pdbx_strand_id
1 'polypeptide(L)'
;GSVDAGFDSFGAFDVAGDYNMATGNNSALRINFHTDDLANHRDFYYGERVGFNPTLKVLVSDSTTLDLSYEYADHERFIDRGIPTADGEPVERFEKIVFGDEDQNLQTLTANIMRANVSHMLSDTSKLNISVLSSDYEKMYQNLYAAAYDAATNVVTMDGYYDPTERENFMMSANLVSELDFGGMKHTLLVGTEVIDTQNKNTRYDSYWITSGSDKESFIVTRPLDFSVTNLGVATAFDFATKLKSRTESDIAVSSFYVQDQIEVSDKVLLMLGGRMDTFDITVDDLKAGSSQSREDEEFSPRAGIVFKPRDEVSIYYSMSQSFLPRSGEQYKKLTASAAALDPDVFENTEFGMKWAISPDLSFTVSMFDSEQTIATRTSDGESAEIVGLQVDGVELELKGQLNDNLNIAVAYAQMDGETSTGGEPREIPKNTLSVFAQYRVNDKFGWALGFTDQGKSYISNNNTSRYLPEYTRVDFGAYYDVSSDLTLQVNVENVRDELYFPHSHSSHQASVGEPQNARLSLRYTF
;
A
#
# COMPACT_ATOMS: atom_id res chain seq x y z
N GLY A 1 17.75 0.76 24.13
CA GLY A 1 16.96 -0.10 23.26
C GLY A 1 15.58 -0.37 23.81
N SER A 2 14.77 -1.17 23.08
CA SER A 2 13.46 -1.63 23.56
C SER A 2 13.18 -3.07 23.09
N VAL A 3 12.33 -3.74 23.85
CA VAL A 3 11.71 -5.00 23.46
C VAL A 3 10.21 -4.87 23.68
N ASP A 4 9.44 -5.21 22.67
CA ASP A 4 8.00 -5.24 22.68
C ASP A 4 7.53 -6.70 22.53
N ALA A 5 6.49 -7.09 23.26
CA ALA A 5 5.84 -8.38 23.09
C ALA A 5 4.32 -8.20 23.20
N GLY A 6 3.58 -8.89 22.37
CA GLY A 6 2.12 -8.80 22.33
C GLY A 6 1.46 -10.15 22.09
N PHE A 7 0.24 -10.30 22.55
CA PHE A 7 -0.66 -11.41 22.21
C PHE A 7 -2.10 -10.94 22.20
N ASP A 8 -2.94 -11.60 21.42
CA ASP A 8 -4.34 -11.23 21.28
C ASP A 8 -5.32 -12.39 21.56
N SER A 9 -6.62 -12.07 21.52
CA SER A 9 -7.68 -13.03 21.82
C SER A 9 -7.90 -14.09 20.72
N PHE A 10 -7.31 -13.94 19.53
CA PHE A 10 -7.32 -14.95 18.47
C PHE A 10 -6.14 -15.91 18.56
N GLY A 11 -5.14 -15.61 19.42
CA GLY A 11 -3.95 -16.41 19.60
C GLY A 11 -2.74 -15.91 18.81
N ALA A 12 -2.83 -14.77 18.15
CA ALA A 12 -1.66 -14.14 17.53
C ALA A 12 -0.67 -13.68 18.60
N PHE A 13 0.61 -13.80 18.28
CA PHE A 13 1.71 -13.43 19.18
C PHE A 13 2.82 -12.74 18.38
N ASP A 14 3.45 -11.72 18.98
CA ASP A 14 4.58 -11.03 18.37
C ASP A 14 5.65 -10.65 19.38
N VAL A 15 6.87 -10.56 18.89
CA VAL A 15 8.01 -9.97 19.58
C VAL A 15 8.77 -9.06 18.62
N ALA A 16 9.05 -7.85 19.05
CA ALA A 16 9.91 -6.92 18.33
C ALA A 16 11.01 -6.37 19.23
N GLY A 17 12.15 -6.05 18.66
CA GLY A 17 13.25 -5.45 19.40
C GLY A 17 14.00 -4.40 18.60
N ASP A 18 14.46 -3.39 19.29
CA ASP A 18 15.30 -2.30 18.79
C ASP A 18 16.50 -2.14 19.72
N TYR A 19 17.69 -2.34 19.19
CA TYR A 19 18.92 -2.18 19.93
C TYR A 19 19.87 -1.24 19.19
N ASN A 20 20.34 -0.20 19.88
CA ASN A 20 21.19 0.84 19.34
C ASN A 20 22.46 0.96 20.17
N MET A 21 23.64 0.90 19.51
CA MET A 21 24.93 0.98 20.19
C MET A 21 25.98 1.76 19.40
N ALA A 22 26.82 2.50 20.10
CA ALA A 22 28.04 3.06 19.51
C ALA A 22 29.04 1.92 19.24
N THR A 23 29.55 1.83 18.01
CA THR A 23 30.56 0.85 17.59
C THR A 23 31.95 1.46 17.54
N GLY A 24 32.05 2.77 17.72
CA GLY A 24 33.29 3.55 17.77
C GLY A 24 33.01 5.02 18.06
N ASN A 25 34.00 5.88 17.95
CA ASN A 25 33.82 7.32 18.13
C ASN A 25 33.01 7.95 17.02
N ASN A 26 33.03 7.35 15.81
CA ASN A 26 32.45 7.89 14.60
C ASN A 26 31.40 6.94 13.99
N SER A 27 30.99 5.91 14.71
CA SER A 27 30.06 4.92 14.17
C SER A 27 29.08 4.41 15.20
N ALA A 28 27.87 4.10 14.75
CA ALA A 28 26.80 3.49 15.54
C ALA A 28 26.08 2.42 14.72
N LEU A 29 25.71 1.33 15.40
CA LEU A 29 24.93 0.24 14.84
C LEU A 29 23.56 0.23 15.51
N ARG A 30 22.50 0.12 14.71
CA ARG A 30 21.13 -0.16 15.15
C ARG A 30 20.69 -1.49 14.58
N ILE A 31 20.06 -2.32 15.39
CA ILE A 31 19.51 -3.61 14.99
C ILE A 31 18.03 -3.60 15.35
N ASN A 32 17.19 -3.79 14.36
CA ASN A 32 15.77 -4.07 14.55
C ASN A 32 15.49 -5.53 14.18
N PHE A 33 14.61 -6.17 14.92
CA PHE A 33 14.07 -7.47 14.57
C PHE A 33 12.61 -7.58 14.97
N HIS A 34 11.87 -8.44 14.30
CA HIS A 34 10.54 -8.84 14.71
C HIS A 34 10.27 -10.30 14.32
N THR A 35 9.36 -10.91 15.05
CA THR A 35 8.74 -12.19 14.71
C THR A 35 7.28 -12.16 15.14
N ASP A 36 6.40 -12.65 14.26
CA ASP A 36 4.96 -12.66 14.47
C ASP A 36 4.39 -14.04 14.13
N ASP A 37 3.55 -14.58 15.01
CA ASP A 37 2.62 -15.66 14.72
C ASP A 37 1.24 -15.03 14.50
N LEU A 38 0.68 -15.17 13.30
CA LEU A 38 -0.57 -14.55 12.90
C LEU A 38 -1.75 -15.50 13.15
N ALA A 39 -2.80 -14.97 13.72
CA ALA A 39 -4.10 -15.64 13.86
C ALA A 39 -5.22 -14.62 13.71
N ASN A 40 -6.40 -15.06 13.29
CA ASN A 40 -7.61 -14.24 13.30
C ASN A 40 -8.86 -15.12 13.47
N HIS A 41 -10.06 -14.54 13.34
CA HIS A 41 -11.36 -15.20 13.53
C HIS A 41 -11.78 -16.14 12.40
N ARG A 42 -11.07 -16.16 11.27
CA ARG A 42 -11.43 -16.96 10.09
C ARG A 42 -10.91 -18.39 10.23
N ASP A 43 -11.66 -19.36 9.68
CA ASP A 43 -11.24 -20.75 9.69
C ASP A 43 -9.87 -20.90 8.99
N PHE A 44 -8.95 -21.71 9.51
CA PHE A 44 -7.64 -22.04 8.96
C PHE A 44 -6.64 -20.90 8.83
N TYR A 45 -6.96 -19.67 9.30
CA TYR A 45 -6.02 -18.57 9.16
C TYR A 45 -4.82 -18.74 10.09
N TYR A 46 -3.64 -18.68 9.51
CA TYR A 46 -2.35 -18.71 10.18
C TYR A 46 -1.32 -17.89 9.41
N GLY A 47 -0.18 -17.62 10.00
CA GLY A 47 0.98 -17.08 9.32
C GLY A 47 2.12 -16.84 10.26
N GLU A 48 3.32 -16.75 9.69
CA GLU A 48 4.55 -16.43 10.41
C GLU A 48 5.27 -15.30 9.66
N ARG A 49 5.88 -14.39 10.41
CA ARG A 49 6.74 -13.33 9.87
C ARG A 49 8.01 -13.23 10.68
N VAL A 50 9.11 -13.10 9.98
CA VAL A 50 10.41 -12.80 10.57
C VAL A 50 11.03 -11.64 9.81
N GLY A 51 11.54 -10.65 10.55
CA GLY A 51 12.26 -9.52 9.97
C GLY A 51 13.52 -9.20 10.77
N PHE A 52 14.58 -8.85 10.06
CA PHE A 52 15.86 -8.45 10.64
C PHE A 52 16.46 -7.30 9.84
N ASN A 53 16.74 -6.17 10.51
CA ASN A 53 17.25 -4.98 9.84
C ASN A 53 18.37 -4.31 10.65
N PRO A 54 19.64 -4.65 10.41
CA PRO A 54 20.80 -3.92 10.92
C PRO A 54 21.07 -2.67 10.06
N THR A 55 21.38 -1.56 10.71
CA THR A 55 21.82 -0.31 10.09
C THR A 55 23.08 0.21 10.75
N LEU A 56 24.13 0.42 9.98
CA LEU A 56 25.40 0.99 10.40
C LEU A 56 25.52 2.43 9.87
N LYS A 57 25.66 3.39 10.77
CA LYS A 57 25.98 4.77 10.45
C LYS A 57 27.46 5.05 10.75
N VAL A 58 28.16 5.66 9.80
CA VAL A 58 29.59 6.02 9.93
C VAL A 58 29.77 7.50 9.57
N LEU A 59 30.30 8.27 10.48
CA LEU A 59 30.81 9.62 10.21
C LEU A 59 32.22 9.47 9.63
N VAL A 60 32.29 9.44 8.29
CA VAL A 60 33.56 9.26 7.54
C VAL A 60 34.47 10.49 7.72
N SER A 61 33.85 11.68 7.77
CA SER A 61 34.49 12.95 8.10
C SER A 61 33.44 13.91 8.69
N ASP A 62 33.86 15.11 9.08
CA ASP A 62 32.95 16.16 9.57
C ASP A 62 31.88 16.54 8.51
N SER A 63 32.17 16.32 7.23
CA SER A 63 31.27 16.64 6.10
C SER A 63 30.64 15.42 5.45
N THR A 64 31.00 14.18 5.81
CA THR A 64 30.57 12.97 5.11
C THR A 64 30.00 11.95 6.06
N THR A 65 28.77 11.54 5.81
CA THR A 65 28.10 10.42 6.51
C THR A 65 27.83 9.29 5.52
N LEU A 66 28.09 8.06 5.95
CA LEU A 66 27.73 6.82 5.26
C LEU A 66 26.72 6.06 6.13
N ASP A 67 25.57 5.72 5.55
CA ASP A 67 24.58 4.82 6.14
C ASP A 67 24.52 3.54 5.31
N LEU A 68 24.71 2.38 5.95
CA LEU A 68 24.59 1.06 5.36
C LEU A 68 23.47 0.31 6.05
N SER A 69 22.54 -0.26 5.31
CA SER A 69 21.50 -1.11 5.88
C SER A 69 21.31 -2.39 5.09
N TYR A 70 20.97 -3.42 5.82
CA TYR A 70 20.48 -4.68 5.26
C TYR A 70 19.10 -4.95 5.86
N GLU A 71 18.19 -5.49 5.05
CA GLU A 71 16.88 -5.91 5.49
C GLU A 71 16.61 -7.31 4.96
N TYR A 72 16.28 -8.20 5.87
CA TYR A 72 15.77 -9.53 5.58
C TYR A 72 14.32 -9.61 6.05
N ALA A 73 13.44 -10.10 5.19
CA ALA A 73 12.06 -10.43 5.54
C ALA A 73 11.72 -11.81 5.00
N ASP A 74 11.10 -12.63 5.85
CA ASP A 74 10.54 -13.93 5.50
C ASP A 74 9.13 -14.01 6.05
N HIS A 75 8.15 -14.14 5.14
CA HIS A 75 6.75 -14.12 5.47
C HIS A 75 6.06 -15.32 4.85
N GLU A 76 5.31 -16.05 5.65
CA GLU A 76 4.37 -17.06 5.21
C GLU A 76 2.99 -16.77 5.82
N ARG A 77 1.94 -16.86 5.03
CA ARG A 77 0.58 -16.69 5.56
C ARG A 77 -0.46 -17.40 4.70
N PHE A 78 -1.52 -17.80 5.36
CA PHE A 78 -2.75 -18.22 4.71
C PHE A 78 -3.39 -17.08 3.92
N ILE A 79 -4.00 -17.37 2.77
CA ILE A 79 -4.71 -16.41 1.93
C ILE A 79 -6.21 -16.63 2.06
N ASP A 80 -6.91 -15.72 2.74
CA ASP A 80 -8.36 -15.61 2.69
C ASP A 80 -8.77 -14.55 1.66
N ARG A 81 -9.49 -14.98 0.63
CA ARG A 81 -9.99 -14.07 -0.42
C ARG A 81 -11.35 -13.46 -0.08
N GLY A 82 -11.89 -13.73 1.11
CA GLY A 82 -13.18 -13.25 1.55
C GLY A 82 -14.35 -14.12 1.10
N ILE A 83 -15.55 -13.54 1.18
CA ILE A 83 -16.83 -14.24 0.99
C ILE A 83 -17.58 -13.77 -0.26
N PRO A 84 -18.46 -14.62 -0.83
CA PRO A 84 -19.31 -14.24 -1.96
C PRO A 84 -20.41 -13.24 -1.57
N THR A 85 -20.92 -12.53 -2.58
CA THR A 85 -22.10 -11.67 -2.47
C THR A 85 -23.35 -12.35 -3.05
N ALA A 86 -24.52 -12.04 -2.48
CA ALA A 86 -25.84 -12.35 -2.99
C ALA A 86 -26.75 -11.15 -2.75
N ASP A 87 -27.73 -10.93 -3.64
CA ASP A 87 -28.69 -9.81 -3.54
C ASP A 87 -28.04 -8.42 -3.38
N GLY A 88 -26.82 -8.28 -3.90
CA GLY A 88 -26.08 -7.02 -3.91
C GLY A 88 -25.06 -6.85 -2.77
N GLU A 89 -25.10 -7.65 -1.71
CA GLU A 89 -24.28 -7.52 -0.51
C GLU A 89 -23.50 -8.79 -0.20
N PRO A 90 -22.39 -8.72 0.62
CA PRO A 90 -21.73 -9.89 1.14
C PRO A 90 -22.69 -10.78 1.95
N VAL A 91 -22.54 -12.09 1.82
CA VAL A 91 -23.41 -13.06 2.50
C VAL A 91 -22.97 -13.22 3.95
N GLU A 92 -23.51 -12.45 4.88
CA GLU A 92 -23.12 -12.36 6.29
C GLU A 92 -22.97 -13.72 7.00
N ARG A 93 -23.89 -14.69 6.72
CA ARG A 93 -23.80 -16.03 7.33
C ARG A 93 -22.51 -16.78 7.01
N PHE A 94 -21.71 -16.28 6.06
CA PHE A 94 -20.41 -16.84 5.67
C PHE A 94 -19.23 -16.18 6.39
N GLU A 95 -19.48 -15.32 7.36
CA GLU A 95 -18.45 -14.57 8.11
C GLU A 95 -17.28 -15.42 8.64
N LYS A 96 -17.51 -16.70 8.90
CA LYS A 96 -16.48 -17.64 9.40
C LYS A 96 -15.99 -18.62 8.36
N ILE A 97 -16.70 -18.75 7.22
CA ILE A 97 -16.35 -19.72 6.17
C ILE A 97 -15.25 -19.16 5.28
N VAL A 98 -14.15 -19.87 5.19
CA VAL A 98 -13.10 -19.60 4.21
C VAL A 98 -13.48 -20.26 2.88
N PHE A 99 -13.46 -19.45 1.81
CA PHE A 99 -13.62 -19.94 0.42
C PHE A 99 -12.24 -20.22 -0.16
N GLY A 100 -11.59 -21.25 0.38
CA GLY A 100 -10.22 -21.67 0.07
C GLY A 100 -9.93 -23.02 0.70
N ASP A 101 -8.79 -23.58 0.37
CA ASP A 101 -8.29 -24.85 0.89
C ASP A 101 -7.22 -24.61 1.95
N GLU A 102 -7.29 -25.35 3.07
CA GLU A 102 -6.39 -25.18 4.22
C GLU A 102 -4.92 -25.33 3.85
N ASP A 103 -4.59 -26.27 2.97
CA ASP A 103 -3.22 -26.61 2.58
C ASP A 103 -2.74 -25.85 1.33
N GLN A 104 -3.64 -25.21 0.58
CA GLN A 104 -3.33 -24.66 -0.73
C GLN A 104 -3.42 -23.12 -0.78
N ASN A 105 -4.11 -22.49 0.15
CA ASN A 105 -4.22 -21.04 0.17
C ASN A 105 -3.03 -20.42 0.93
N LEU A 106 -1.91 -20.26 0.24
CA LEU A 106 -0.64 -19.88 0.85
C LEU A 106 0.04 -18.76 0.06
N GLN A 107 0.56 -17.77 0.79
CA GLN A 107 1.51 -16.78 0.27
C GLN A 107 2.82 -16.89 1.03
N THR A 108 3.93 -16.98 0.28
CA THR A 108 5.27 -16.77 0.84
C THR A 108 5.93 -15.55 0.21
N LEU A 109 6.81 -14.89 0.96
CA LEU A 109 7.65 -13.81 0.49
C LEU A 109 8.98 -13.85 1.24
N THR A 110 10.08 -14.04 0.52
CA THR A 110 11.42 -13.80 1.05
C THR A 110 12.00 -12.58 0.36
N ALA A 111 12.55 -11.65 1.13
CA ALA A 111 13.16 -10.42 0.63
C ALA A 111 14.53 -10.19 1.26
N ASN A 112 15.51 -9.83 0.42
CA ASN A 112 16.84 -9.37 0.81
C ASN A 112 17.07 -7.99 0.20
N ILE A 113 17.31 -6.98 1.02
CA ILE A 113 17.46 -5.61 0.54
C ILE A 113 18.72 -4.99 1.17
N MET A 114 19.63 -4.53 0.34
CA MET A 114 20.83 -3.82 0.74
C MET A 114 20.74 -2.36 0.31
N ARG A 115 21.07 -1.43 1.20
CA ARG A 115 21.11 0.01 0.90
C ARG A 115 22.42 0.61 1.38
N ALA A 116 22.96 1.54 0.58
CA ALA A 116 24.08 2.38 0.95
C ALA A 116 23.72 3.83 0.60
N ASN A 117 23.80 4.73 1.58
CA ASN A 117 23.55 6.15 1.39
C ASN A 117 24.78 6.95 1.82
N VAL A 118 25.27 7.79 0.93
CA VAL A 118 26.36 8.75 1.22
C VAL A 118 25.75 10.14 1.19
N SER A 119 25.97 10.89 2.26
CA SER A 119 25.60 12.29 2.40
C SER A 119 26.86 13.11 2.59
N HIS A 120 27.14 14.04 1.69
CA HIS A 120 28.37 14.86 1.70
C HIS A 120 28.06 16.35 1.58
N MET A 121 28.48 17.13 2.56
CA MET A 121 28.43 18.59 2.49
C MET A 121 29.57 19.10 1.62
N LEU A 122 29.24 19.62 0.43
CA LEU A 122 30.19 20.24 -0.50
C LEU A 122 30.58 21.65 -0.01
N SER A 123 29.62 22.32 0.65
CA SER A 123 29.77 23.62 1.30
C SER A 123 28.71 23.76 2.40
N ASP A 124 28.69 24.89 3.10
CA ASP A 124 27.64 25.19 4.10
C ASP A 124 26.22 25.25 3.52
N THR A 125 26.12 25.47 2.19
CA THR A 125 24.83 25.64 1.48
C THR A 125 24.57 24.55 0.44
N SER A 126 25.50 23.60 0.23
CA SER A 126 25.34 22.59 -0.81
C SER A 126 25.64 21.20 -0.30
N LYS A 127 24.71 20.27 -0.53
CA LYS A 127 24.75 18.89 -0.09
C LYS A 127 24.54 17.92 -1.25
N LEU A 128 25.44 16.95 -1.40
CA LEU A 128 25.32 15.83 -2.32
C LEU A 128 24.84 14.59 -1.55
N ASN A 129 23.79 13.94 -2.05
CA ASN A 129 23.34 12.64 -1.54
C ASN A 129 23.44 11.63 -2.69
N ILE A 130 24.05 10.48 -2.40
CA ILE A 130 24.11 9.33 -3.32
C ILE A 130 23.49 8.15 -2.61
N SER A 131 22.54 7.50 -3.26
CA SER A 131 21.85 6.31 -2.75
C SER A 131 22.01 5.16 -3.73
N VAL A 132 22.32 3.97 -3.19
CA VAL A 132 22.35 2.72 -3.93
C VAL A 132 21.47 1.71 -3.20
N LEU A 133 20.64 0.99 -3.96
CA LEU A 133 19.83 -0.10 -3.46
C LEU A 133 20.00 -1.32 -4.37
N SER A 134 20.14 -2.49 -3.75
CA SER A 134 20.02 -3.78 -4.43
C SER A 134 19.04 -4.63 -3.66
N SER A 135 18.10 -5.24 -4.34
CA SER A 135 17.10 -6.09 -3.70
C SER A 135 16.76 -7.31 -4.53
N ASP A 136 16.44 -8.37 -3.82
CA ASP A 136 16.06 -9.66 -4.34
C ASP A 136 14.78 -10.12 -3.62
N TYR A 137 13.76 -10.53 -4.39
CA TYR A 137 12.47 -10.96 -3.89
C TYR A 137 12.07 -12.28 -4.52
N GLU A 138 11.73 -13.24 -3.68
CA GLU A 138 11.04 -14.47 -4.07
C GLU A 138 9.64 -14.46 -3.45
N LYS A 139 8.61 -14.56 -4.26
CA LYS A 139 7.22 -14.57 -3.85
C LYS A 139 6.47 -15.72 -4.49
N MET A 140 5.70 -16.44 -3.69
CA MET A 140 4.71 -17.39 -4.17
C MET A 140 3.32 -16.96 -3.68
N TYR A 141 2.31 -17.06 -4.54
CA TYR A 141 0.93 -16.79 -4.20
C TYR A 141 0.05 -17.89 -4.81
N GLN A 142 -0.48 -18.76 -3.96
CA GLN A 142 -1.34 -19.88 -4.35
C GLN A 142 -2.65 -19.80 -3.62
N ASN A 143 -3.77 -19.89 -4.35
CA ASN A 143 -5.08 -19.80 -3.72
C ASN A 143 -6.19 -20.40 -4.56
N LEU A 144 -7.24 -20.88 -3.87
CA LEU A 144 -8.59 -21.03 -4.36
C LEU A 144 -9.44 -19.88 -3.84
N TYR A 145 -10.48 -19.50 -4.57
CA TYR A 145 -11.41 -18.43 -4.20
C TYR A 145 -12.79 -18.62 -4.86
N ALA A 146 -13.81 -18.00 -4.29
CA ALA A 146 -15.14 -17.97 -4.88
C ALA A 146 -15.16 -17.08 -6.14
N ALA A 147 -15.49 -17.67 -7.29
CA ALA A 147 -15.67 -16.98 -8.57
C ALA A 147 -17.14 -16.66 -8.88
N ALA A 148 -18.08 -17.46 -8.37
CA ALA A 148 -19.51 -17.25 -8.47
C ALA A 148 -20.24 -17.91 -7.28
N TYR A 149 -21.45 -17.42 -6.99
CA TYR A 149 -22.31 -18.00 -5.97
C TYR A 149 -23.77 -17.94 -6.39
N ASP A 150 -24.48 -19.06 -6.26
CA ASP A 150 -25.93 -19.16 -6.46
C ASP A 150 -26.62 -19.35 -5.10
N ALA A 151 -27.30 -18.32 -4.65
CA ALA A 151 -27.99 -18.32 -3.37
C ALA A 151 -29.21 -19.26 -3.33
N ALA A 152 -29.86 -19.52 -4.48
CA ALA A 152 -31.02 -20.37 -4.56
C ALA A 152 -30.69 -21.86 -4.34
N THR A 153 -29.52 -22.29 -4.78
CA THR A 153 -29.05 -23.67 -4.65
C THR A 153 -27.97 -23.84 -3.58
N ASN A 154 -27.48 -22.75 -3.00
CA ASN A 154 -26.34 -22.69 -2.08
C ASN A 154 -25.07 -23.31 -2.68
N VAL A 155 -24.83 -23.06 -3.97
CA VAL A 155 -23.68 -23.57 -4.72
C VAL A 155 -22.69 -22.46 -4.98
N VAL A 156 -21.42 -22.69 -4.66
CA VAL A 156 -20.29 -21.84 -5.01
C VAL A 156 -19.50 -22.44 -6.17
N THR A 157 -19.09 -21.62 -7.13
CA THR A 157 -18.09 -21.99 -8.15
C THR A 157 -16.74 -21.47 -7.70
N MET A 158 -15.79 -22.38 -7.55
CA MET A 158 -14.43 -22.09 -7.18
C MET A 158 -13.53 -21.96 -8.40
N ASP A 159 -12.57 -21.06 -8.32
CA ASP A 159 -11.48 -20.83 -9.26
C ASP A 159 -10.18 -20.69 -8.45
N GLY A 160 -9.03 -20.71 -9.08
CA GLY A 160 -7.78 -20.58 -8.36
C GLY A 160 -6.57 -20.42 -9.28
N TYR A 161 -5.46 -20.03 -8.67
CA TYR A 161 -4.19 -19.92 -9.37
C TYR A 161 -2.98 -20.07 -8.43
N TYR A 162 -1.86 -20.43 -9.02
CA TYR A 162 -0.53 -20.47 -8.44
C TYR A 162 0.38 -19.51 -9.21
N ASP A 163 0.98 -18.52 -8.54
CA ASP A 163 1.66 -17.38 -9.14
C ASP A 163 3.04 -17.12 -8.47
N PRO A 164 4.07 -17.94 -8.79
CA PRO A 164 5.44 -17.67 -8.33
C PRO A 164 6.05 -16.51 -9.11
N THR A 165 6.77 -15.64 -8.40
CA THR A 165 7.42 -14.45 -8.94
C THR A 165 8.80 -14.28 -8.30
N GLU A 166 9.83 -14.07 -9.12
CA GLU A 166 11.16 -13.66 -8.72
C GLU A 166 11.41 -12.25 -9.26
N ARG A 167 12.00 -11.37 -8.44
CA ARG A 167 12.35 -10.02 -8.86
C ARG A 167 13.67 -9.57 -8.26
N GLU A 168 14.56 -9.10 -9.11
CA GLU A 168 15.81 -8.46 -8.73
C GLU A 168 15.75 -6.98 -9.14
N ASN A 169 16.20 -6.08 -8.26
CA ASN A 169 16.29 -4.66 -8.57
C ASN A 169 17.67 -4.12 -8.19
N PHE A 170 18.17 -3.24 -9.03
CA PHE A 170 19.28 -2.35 -8.72
C PHE A 170 18.83 -0.91 -8.99
N MET A 171 19.07 -0.02 -8.02
CA MET A 171 18.75 1.40 -8.15
C MET A 171 19.94 2.22 -7.68
N MET A 172 20.24 3.31 -8.39
CA MET A 172 21.22 4.31 -7.97
C MET A 172 20.68 5.70 -8.26
N SER A 173 20.76 6.59 -7.28
CA SER A 173 20.43 8.00 -7.46
C SER A 173 21.52 8.92 -6.90
N ALA A 174 21.63 10.10 -7.50
CA ALA A 174 22.49 11.17 -7.03
C ALA A 174 21.72 12.50 -7.04
N ASN A 175 21.68 13.17 -5.88
CA ASN A 175 20.94 14.39 -5.66
C ASN A 175 21.86 15.49 -5.13
N LEU A 176 21.91 16.63 -5.80
CA LEU A 176 22.53 17.86 -5.34
C LEU A 176 21.43 18.82 -4.87
N VAL A 177 21.46 19.18 -3.59
CA VAL A 177 20.62 20.24 -3.02
C VAL A 177 21.49 21.43 -2.71
N SER A 178 21.12 22.61 -3.19
CA SER A 178 21.88 23.85 -2.97
C SER A 178 20.97 25.01 -2.60
N GLU A 179 21.33 25.73 -1.55
CA GLU A 179 20.73 27.01 -1.22
C GLU A 179 21.50 28.12 -1.93
N LEU A 180 20.79 28.94 -2.69
CA LEU A 180 21.34 29.99 -3.56
C LEU A 180 20.58 31.30 -3.34
N ASP A 181 21.32 32.41 -3.36
CA ASP A 181 20.75 33.77 -3.45
C ASP A 181 20.85 34.25 -4.88
N PHE A 182 19.70 34.38 -5.56
CA PHE A 182 19.65 34.85 -6.94
C PHE A 182 18.47 35.78 -7.16
N GLY A 183 18.70 36.90 -7.85
CA GLY A 183 17.67 37.89 -8.15
C GLY A 183 17.05 38.57 -6.92
N GLY A 184 17.70 38.51 -5.77
CA GLY A 184 17.19 39.01 -4.47
C GLY A 184 16.20 38.06 -3.79
N MET A 185 16.10 36.83 -4.24
CA MET A 185 15.28 35.77 -3.68
C MET A 185 16.18 34.61 -3.22
N LYS A 186 15.71 33.86 -2.25
CA LYS A 186 16.34 32.61 -1.84
C LYS A 186 15.76 31.44 -2.64
N HIS A 187 16.65 30.57 -3.11
CA HIS A 187 16.33 29.39 -3.88
C HIS A 187 16.85 28.14 -3.15
N THR A 188 16.06 27.11 -3.06
CA THR A 188 16.51 25.76 -2.71
C THR A 188 16.38 24.90 -3.96
N LEU A 189 17.52 24.77 -4.67
CA LEU A 189 17.60 24.03 -5.93
C LEU A 189 17.97 22.58 -5.67
N LEU A 190 17.15 21.65 -6.16
CA LEU A 190 17.43 20.23 -6.26
C LEU A 190 17.69 19.87 -7.73
N VAL A 191 18.82 19.23 -7.99
CA VAL A 191 19.12 18.59 -9.30
C VAL A 191 19.50 17.16 -9.04
N GLY A 192 18.92 16.22 -9.77
CA GLY A 192 19.18 14.81 -9.53
C GLY A 192 19.08 13.94 -10.78
N THR A 193 19.65 12.77 -10.65
CA THR A 193 19.58 11.69 -11.65
C THR A 193 19.34 10.35 -10.96
N GLU A 194 18.69 9.43 -11.64
CA GLU A 194 18.40 8.10 -11.14
C GLU A 194 18.50 7.07 -12.26
N VAL A 195 19.02 5.92 -11.95
CA VAL A 195 18.99 4.73 -12.82
C VAL A 195 18.38 3.57 -12.05
N ILE A 196 17.53 2.80 -12.73
CA ILE A 196 16.89 1.59 -12.19
C ILE A 196 17.06 0.49 -13.21
N ASP A 197 17.45 -0.69 -12.74
CA ASP A 197 17.45 -1.93 -13.50
C ASP A 197 16.64 -2.97 -12.72
N THR A 198 15.65 -3.57 -13.37
CA THR A 198 14.76 -4.57 -12.76
C THR A 198 14.63 -5.76 -13.68
N GLN A 199 14.88 -6.95 -13.12
CA GLN A 199 14.56 -8.22 -13.76
C GLN A 199 13.39 -8.86 -13.02
N ASN A 200 12.39 -9.34 -13.77
CA ASN A 200 11.21 -9.92 -13.17
C ASN A 200 10.81 -11.19 -13.92
N LYS A 201 10.70 -12.31 -13.19
CA LYS A 201 10.19 -13.57 -13.72
C LYS A 201 8.85 -13.86 -13.06
N ASN A 202 7.85 -14.11 -13.88
CA ASN A 202 6.51 -14.43 -13.41
C ASN A 202 5.97 -15.67 -14.13
N THR A 203 5.44 -16.60 -13.36
CA THR A 203 4.75 -17.77 -13.88
C THR A 203 3.37 -17.84 -13.25
N ARG A 204 2.34 -18.16 -14.03
CA ARG A 204 1.00 -18.44 -13.52
C ARG A 204 0.48 -19.75 -14.03
N TYR A 205 -0.04 -20.57 -13.12
CA TYR A 205 -0.86 -21.75 -13.40
C TYR A 205 -2.27 -21.47 -12.91
N ASP A 206 -3.29 -21.72 -13.72
CA ASP A 206 -4.68 -21.77 -13.26
C ASP A 206 -4.92 -23.10 -12.52
N SER A 207 -5.86 -23.14 -11.60
CA SER A 207 -6.35 -24.40 -11.03
C SER A 207 -6.86 -25.33 -12.14
N TYR A 208 -6.78 -26.64 -11.93
CA TYR A 208 -7.31 -27.65 -12.84
C TYR A 208 -8.09 -28.70 -12.08
N TRP A 209 -9.38 -28.80 -12.39
CA TRP A 209 -10.29 -29.77 -11.79
C TRP A 209 -10.50 -30.95 -12.73
N ILE A 210 -10.28 -32.19 -12.23
CA ILE A 210 -10.32 -33.40 -13.07
C ILE A 210 -11.73 -33.71 -13.60
N THR A 211 -12.79 -33.37 -12.88
CA THR A 211 -14.20 -33.59 -13.29
C THR A 211 -14.62 -32.68 -14.43
N SER A 212 -14.39 -31.38 -14.32
CA SER A 212 -14.76 -30.40 -15.34
C SER A 212 -13.74 -30.31 -16.47
N GLY A 213 -12.49 -30.77 -16.25
CA GLY A 213 -11.37 -30.53 -17.15
C GLY A 213 -11.04 -29.05 -17.34
N SER A 214 -11.42 -28.21 -16.38
CA SER A 214 -11.43 -26.75 -16.42
C SER A 214 -10.68 -26.16 -15.20
N ASP A 215 -10.51 -24.85 -15.21
CA ASP A 215 -10.03 -24.03 -14.10
C ASP A 215 -11.08 -23.84 -12.99
N LYS A 216 -12.33 -24.21 -13.24
CA LYS A 216 -13.47 -24.01 -12.32
C LYS A 216 -14.24 -25.29 -12.04
N GLU A 217 -14.72 -25.38 -10.78
CA GLU A 217 -15.63 -26.45 -10.35
C GLU A 217 -16.62 -25.90 -9.33
N SER A 218 -17.77 -26.57 -9.18
CA SER A 218 -18.86 -26.09 -8.32
C SER A 218 -19.15 -27.05 -7.16
N PHE A 219 -19.41 -26.46 -5.98
CA PHE A 219 -19.57 -27.18 -4.72
C PHE A 219 -20.78 -26.64 -3.94
N ILE A 220 -21.41 -27.50 -3.16
CA ILE A 220 -22.38 -27.06 -2.14
C ILE A 220 -21.61 -26.39 -1.01
N VAL A 221 -22.02 -25.22 -0.57
CA VAL A 221 -21.37 -24.51 0.54
C VAL A 221 -21.61 -25.24 1.85
N THR A 222 -20.53 -25.74 2.43
CA THR A 222 -20.45 -26.37 3.76
C THR A 222 -19.43 -25.63 4.62
N ARG A 223 -19.29 -26.00 5.91
CA ARG A 223 -18.23 -25.49 6.80
C ARG A 223 -17.54 -26.66 7.51
N PRO A 224 -16.23 -26.92 7.23
CA PRO A 224 -15.45 -26.32 6.14
C PRO A 224 -16.02 -26.69 4.76
N LEU A 225 -15.55 -26.01 3.69
CA LEU A 225 -15.84 -26.42 2.31
C LEU A 225 -15.22 -27.78 2.03
N ASP A 226 -15.99 -28.66 1.37
CA ASP A 226 -15.53 -29.97 0.93
C ASP A 226 -15.29 -29.96 -0.57
N PHE A 227 -14.01 -29.99 -0.97
CA PHE A 227 -13.60 -30.01 -2.36
C PHE A 227 -13.47 -31.43 -2.96
N SER A 228 -13.78 -32.47 -2.19
CA SER A 228 -13.69 -33.85 -2.66
C SER A 228 -14.85 -34.29 -3.55
N VAL A 229 -16.01 -33.61 -3.42
CA VAL A 229 -17.25 -33.97 -4.13
C VAL A 229 -17.90 -32.70 -4.69
N THR A 230 -18.19 -32.71 -6.00
CA THR A 230 -18.89 -31.60 -6.68
C THR A 230 -20.33 -31.45 -6.20
N ASN A 231 -20.97 -30.33 -6.54
CA ASN A 231 -22.38 -30.10 -6.26
C ASN A 231 -23.35 -31.14 -6.88
N LEU A 232 -22.87 -31.93 -7.85
CA LEU A 232 -23.61 -33.03 -8.46
C LEU A 232 -23.32 -34.40 -7.84
N GLY A 233 -22.55 -34.44 -6.74
CA GLY A 233 -22.21 -35.68 -6.04
C GLY A 233 -21.13 -36.52 -6.74
N VAL A 234 -20.30 -35.92 -7.59
CA VAL A 234 -19.21 -36.59 -8.31
C VAL A 234 -17.89 -36.30 -7.59
N ALA A 235 -17.12 -37.36 -7.31
CA ALA A 235 -15.79 -37.22 -6.72
C ALA A 235 -14.86 -36.44 -7.65
N THR A 236 -14.12 -35.49 -7.07
CA THR A 236 -13.19 -34.64 -7.83
C THR A 236 -11.89 -34.38 -7.06
N ALA A 237 -10.90 -33.84 -7.75
CA ALA A 237 -9.64 -33.33 -7.20
C ALA A 237 -9.13 -32.20 -8.10
N PHE A 238 -8.20 -31.42 -7.62
CA PHE A 238 -7.58 -30.31 -8.38
C PHE A 238 -6.05 -30.35 -8.26
N ASP A 239 -5.39 -29.66 -9.18
CA ASP A 239 -3.97 -29.35 -9.11
C ASP A 239 -3.68 -27.94 -9.68
N PHE A 240 -2.45 -27.44 -9.47
CA PHE A 240 -1.93 -26.19 -10.02
C PHE A 240 -0.75 -26.40 -10.98
N ALA A 241 -0.49 -27.62 -11.42
CA ALA A 241 0.65 -27.94 -12.28
C ALA A 241 0.26 -28.14 -13.75
N THR A 242 -1.00 -28.53 -14.01
CA THR A 242 -1.50 -28.93 -15.34
C THR A 242 -1.79 -27.74 -16.27
N LYS A 243 -2.28 -26.61 -15.76
CA LYS A 243 -2.76 -25.48 -16.56
C LYS A 243 -1.82 -24.28 -16.51
N LEU A 244 -0.68 -24.35 -17.21
CA LEU A 244 0.17 -23.17 -17.40
C LEU A 244 -0.61 -22.05 -18.11
N LYS A 245 -0.88 -20.92 -17.41
CA LYS A 245 -1.57 -19.75 -17.93
C LYS A 245 -0.63 -18.80 -18.65
N SER A 246 0.47 -18.42 -18.00
CA SER A 246 1.49 -17.53 -18.54
C SER A 246 2.86 -17.85 -17.94
N ARG A 247 3.91 -17.55 -18.67
CA ARG A 247 5.29 -17.55 -18.19
C ARG A 247 6.03 -16.43 -18.90
N THR A 248 6.44 -15.43 -18.15
CA THR A 248 7.09 -14.23 -18.70
C THR A 248 8.37 -13.90 -17.95
N GLU A 249 9.34 -13.38 -18.68
CA GLU A 249 10.51 -12.71 -18.15
C GLU A 249 10.48 -11.26 -18.65
N SER A 250 10.82 -10.30 -17.79
CA SER A 250 10.81 -8.87 -18.13
C SER A 250 12.09 -8.22 -17.65
N ASP A 251 12.72 -7.48 -18.55
CA ASP A 251 13.86 -6.62 -18.27
C ASP A 251 13.40 -5.16 -18.38
N ILE A 252 13.64 -4.37 -17.35
CA ILE A 252 13.26 -2.97 -17.26
C ILE A 252 14.48 -2.14 -16.93
N ALA A 253 14.74 -1.10 -17.74
CA ALA A 253 15.75 -0.10 -17.47
C ALA A 253 15.13 1.29 -17.46
N VAL A 254 15.36 2.05 -16.40
CA VAL A 254 14.90 3.43 -16.28
C VAL A 254 16.09 4.36 -16.08
N SER A 255 16.13 5.45 -16.81
CA SER A 255 17.04 6.55 -16.56
C SER A 255 16.27 7.85 -16.43
N SER A 256 16.60 8.63 -15.42
CA SER A 256 15.86 9.82 -15.06
C SER A 256 16.77 10.99 -14.77
N PHE A 257 16.30 12.17 -15.16
CA PHE A 257 16.87 13.44 -14.76
C PHE A 257 15.76 14.35 -14.23
N TYR A 258 16.01 15.03 -13.11
CA TYR A 258 15.01 15.92 -12.51
C TYR A 258 15.63 17.16 -11.92
N VAL A 259 14.83 18.22 -11.94
CA VAL A 259 15.15 19.49 -11.34
C VAL A 259 13.92 20.02 -10.58
N GLN A 260 14.15 20.62 -9.41
CA GLN A 260 13.14 21.34 -8.68
C GLN A 260 13.76 22.55 -8.02
N ASP A 261 13.08 23.69 -8.11
CA ASP A 261 13.45 24.92 -7.42
C ASP A 261 12.31 25.37 -6.48
N GLN A 262 12.66 25.57 -5.23
CA GLN A 262 11.80 26.21 -4.25
C GLN A 262 12.28 27.63 -4.02
N ILE A 263 11.44 28.61 -4.36
CA ILE A 263 11.79 30.02 -4.45
C ILE A 263 11.04 30.80 -3.36
N GLU A 264 11.76 31.40 -2.44
CA GLU A 264 11.21 32.37 -1.49
C GLU A 264 11.05 33.73 -2.19
N VAL A 265 9.89 33.91 -2.88
CA VAL A 265 9.58 35.16 -3.60
C VAL A 265 9.46 36.35 -2.65
N SER A 266 8.98 36.09 -1.43
CA SER A 266 8.92 37.03 -0.32
C SER A 266 8.72 36.25 0.98
N ASP A 267 8.77 36.92 2.13
CA ASP A 267 8.49 36.32 3.45
C ASP A 267 7.11 35.63 3.51
N LYS A 268 6.21 35.94 2.56
CA LYS A 268 4.84 35.41 2.53
C LYS A 268 4.53 34.50 1.35
N VAL A 269 5.39 34.45 0.34
CA VAL A 269 5.11 33.71 -0.89
C VAL A 269 6.28 32.79 -1.21
N LEU A 270 5.97 31.49 -1.27
CA LEU A 270 6.87 30.45 -1.72
C LEU A 270 6.33 29.88 -3.03
N LEU A 271 7.18 29.76 -4.04
CA LEU A 271 6.89 29.13 -5.31
C LEU A 271 7.73 27.86 -5.42
N MET A 272 7.15 26.75 -5.86
CA MET A 272 7.85 25.50 -6.20
C MET A 272 7.62 25.18 -7.66
N LEU A 273 8.68 24.98 -8.40
CA LEU A 273 8.65 24.56 -9.80
C LEU A 273 9.59 23.38 -10.00
N GLY A 274 9.16 22.38 -10.72
CA GLY A 274 10.00 21.23 -10.99
C GLY A 274 9.51 20.39 -12.15
N GLY A 275 10.37 19.49 -12.60
CA GLY A 275 10.05 18.52 -13.61
C GLY A 275 11.03 17.36 -13.58
N ARG A 276 10.56 16.24 -14.03
CA ARG A 276 11.33 15.00 -14.19
C ARG A 276 11.14 14.47 -15.61
N MET A 277 12.21 14.08 -16.22
CA MET A 277 12.25 13.38 -17.50
C MET A 277 12.69 11.96 -17.24
N ASP A 278 11.88 11.01 -17.66
CA ASP A 278 12.16 9.59 -17.56
C ASP A 278 12.26 8.99 -18.96
N THR A 279 13.29 8.16 -19.17
CA THR A 279 13.33 7.18 -20.25
C THR A 279 13.11 5.82 -19.64
N PHE A 280 12.06 5.13 -20.03
CA PHE A 280 11.63 3.85 -19.52
C PHE A 280 11.64 2.80 -20.63
N ASP A 281 12.62 1.90 -20.56
CA ASP A 281 12.75 0.77 -21.47
C ASP A 281 12.18 -0.49 -20.82
N ILE A 282 11.33 -1.21 -21.52
CA ILE A 282 10.86 -2.52 -21.09
C ILE A 282 10.87 -3.52 -22.23
N THR A 283 11.38 -4.72 -21.93
CA THR A 283 11.23 -5.91 -22.79
C THR A 283 10.50 -6.98 -21.99
N VAL A 284 9.48 -7.60 -22.57
CA VAL A 284 8.73 -8.72 -21.99
C VAL A 284 8.79 -9.90 -22.95
N ASP A 285 9.42 -10.97 -22.50
CA ASP A 285 9.47 -12.26 -23.19
C ASP A 285 8.34 -13.16 -22.67
N ASP A 286 7.36 -13.48 -23.52
CA ASP A 286 6.35 -14.49 -23.26
C ASP A 286 6.90 -15.87 -23.65
N LEU A 287 7.46 -16.57 -22.67
CA LEU A 287 8.08 -17.90 -22.87
C LEU A 287 7.06 -18.99 -23.20
N LYS A 288 5.77 -18.78 -22.86
CA LYS A 288 4.70 -19.70 -23.23
C LYS A 288 4.31 -19.53 -24.70
N ALA A 289 4.19 -18.30 -25.16
CA ALA A 289 3.84 -17.98 -26.55
C ALA A 289 5.05 -18.03 -27.47
N GLY A 290 6.28 -17.95 -26.94
CA GLY A 290 7.51 -17.84 -27.72
C GLY A 290 7.62 -16.51 -28.45
N SER A 291 7.17 -15.42 -27.83
CA SER A 291 7.16 -14.07 -28.40
C SER A 291 7.79 -13.07 -27.45
N SER A 292 8.41 -12.04 -28.03
CA SER A 292 9.01 -10.91 -27.32
C SER A 292 8.37 -9.60 -27.76
N GLN A 293 8.14 -8.68 -26.83
CA GLN A 293 7.70 -7.32 -27.10
C GLN A 293 8.55 -6.37 -26.29
N SER A 294 8.96 -5.28 -26.91
CA SER A 294 9.68 -4.19 -26.24
C SER A 294 9.05 -2.84 -26.51
N ARG A 295 9.26 -1.91 -25.61
CA ARG A 295 8.81 -0.53 -25.71
C ARG A 295 9.76 0.38 -24.94
N GLU A 296 10.01 1.55 -25.51
CA GLU A 296 10.66 2.68 -24.86
C GLU A 296 9.63 3.82 -24.76
N ASP A 297 9.53 4.42 -23.57
CA ASP A 297 8.72 5.60 -23.28
C ASP A 297 9.62 6.73 -22.78
N GLU A 298 9.46 7.92 -23.35
CA GLU A 298 10.08 9.15 -22.85
C GLU A 298 8.99 10.06 -22.31
N GLU A 299 8.97 10.26 -20.97
CA GLU A 299 7.90 10.97 -20.30
C GLU A 299 8.41 12.13 -19.46
N PHE A 300 7.73 13.26 -19.58
CA PHE A 300 8.00 14.45 -18.76
C PHE A 300 6.89 14.64 -17.73
N SER A 301 7.26 14.62 -16.46
CA SER A 301 6.38 14.79 -15.31
C SER A 301 6.59 16.15 -14.66
N PRO A 302 5.79 17.18 -15.01
CA PRO A 302 5.86 18.51 -14.39
C PRO A 302 5.26 18.51 -13.00
N ARG A 303 5.75 19.44 -12.15
CA ARG A 303 5.13 19.81 -10.89
C ARG A 303 5.26 21.30 -10.63
N ALA A 304 4.24 21.90 -10.06
CA ALA A 304 4.26 23.29 -9.65
C ALA A 304 3.44 23.48 -8.37
N GLY A 305 3.82 24.44 -7.56
CA GLY A 305 3.09 24.79 -6.36
C GLY A 305 3.36 26.23 -5.94
N ILE A 306 2.36 26.84 -5.30
CA ILE A 306 2.48 28.16 -4.68
C ILE A 306 1.93 28.07 -3.27
N VAL A 307 2.65 28.65 -2.32
CA VAL A 307 2.21 28.78 -0.93
C VAL A 307 2.17 30.26 -0.56
N PHE A 308 1.04 30.70 -0.06
CA PHE A 308 0.84 32.03 0.48
C PHE A 308 0.66 31.96 2.00
N LYS A 309 1.50 32.66 2.74
CA LYS A 309 1.46 32.78 4.21
C LYS A 309 0.95 34.18 4.62
N PRO A 310 -0.37 34.39 4.75
CA PRO A 310 -0.90 35.66 5.22
C PRO A 310 -0.43 35.98 6.64
N ARG A 311 -0.19 34.92 7.45
CA ARG A 311 0.39 34.91 8.80
C ARG A 311 1.31 33.73 8.94
N ASP A 312 2.20 33.75 9.92
CA ASP A 312 3.17 32.64 10.13
C ASP A 312 2.46 31.32 10.43
N GLU A 313 1.28 31.37 11.07
CA GLU A 313 0.51 30.20 11.45
C GLU A 313 -0.40 29.66 10.33
N VAL A 314 -0.56 30.40 9.21
CA VAL A 314 -1.50 30.05 8.14
C VAL A 314 -0.78 29.97 6.80
N SER A 315 -0.89 28.81 6.15
CA SER A 315 -0.42 28.58 4.78
C SER A 315 -1.61 28.22 3.89
N ILE A 316 -1.81 28.98 2.82
CA ILE A 316 -2.77 28.65 1.75
C ILE A 316 -1.94 28.20 0.54
N TYR A 317 -2.29 27.09 -0.07
CA TYR A 317 -1.50 26.55 -1.16
C TYR A 317 -2.35 26.06 -2.32
N TYR A 318 -1.72 26.06 -3.49
CA TYR A 318 -2.18 25.35 -4.68
C TYR A 318 -1.02 24.54 -5.23
N SER A 319 -1.27 23.30 -5.62
CA SER A 319 -0.28 22.44 -6.24
C SER A 319 -0.87 21.67 -7.41
N MET A 320 -0.01 21.37 -8.38
CA MET A 320 -0.28 20.44 -9.47
C MET A 320 0.92 19.52 -9.70
N SER A 321 0.65 18.28 -10.05
CA SER A 321 1.68 17.30 -10.42
C SER A 321 1.16 16.32 -11.44
N GLN A 322 2.06 15.82 -12.28
CA GLN A 322 1.78 14.77 -13.25
C GLN A 322 2.73 13.60 -13.03
N SER A 323 2.24 12.38 -13.25
CA SER A 323 3.01 11.15 -13.28
C SER A 323 2.46 10.21 -14.36
N PHE A 324 3.16 9.12 -14.65
CA PHE A 324 2.72 8.16 -15.67
C PHE A 324 2.86 6.72 -15.19
N LEU A 325 2.12 5.81 -15.84
CA LEU A 325 2.22 4.37 -15.66
C LEU A 325 2.49 3.70 -17.02
N PRO A 326 3.63 2.99 -17.18
CA PRO A 326 3.95 2.26 -18.40
C PRO A 326 2.93 1.18 -18.76
N ARG A 327 2.81 0.86 -20.04
CA ARG A 327 1.82 -0.11 -20.56
C ARG A 327 1.98 -1.56 -20.11
N SER A 328 3.09 -1.94 -19.55
CA SER A 328 3.27 -3.24 -18.88
C SER A 328 2.52 -3.36 -17.55
N GLY A 329 2.05 -2.22 -17.02
CA GLY A 329 1.42 -2.10 -15.70
C GLY A 329 2.41 -2.32 -14.54
N GLU A 330 1.93 -2.19 -13.32
CA GLU A 330 2.73 -2.22 -12.09
C GLU A 330 3.50 -3.54 -11.86
N GLN A 331 3.03 -4.63 -12.43
CA GLN A 331 3.64 -5.95 -12.23
C GLN A 331 4.66 -6.32 -13.31
N TYR A 332 4.80 -5.51 -14.36
CA TYR A 332 5.75 -5.70 -15.48
C TYR A 332 5.70 -7.08 -16.14
N LYS A 333 4.56 -7.75 -16.10
CA LYS A 333 4.46 -9.16 -16.52
C LYS A 333 3.74 -9.39 -17.85
N LYS A 334 3.27 -8.33 -18.51
CA LYS A 334 2.53 -8.48 -19.75
C LYS A 334 2.65 -7.23 -20.63
N LEU A 335 3.19 -7.42 -21.83
CA LEU A 335 3.19 -6.39 -22.87
C LEU A 335 2.71 -7.06 -24.16
N THR A 336 1.46 -6.77 -24.57
CA THR A 336 0.94 -7.25 -25.86
C THR A 336 1.34 -6.28 -26.98
N ALA A 337 1.38 -6.75 -28.23
CA ALA A 337 1.67 -5.88 -29.37
C ALA A 337 0.69 -4.68 -29.48
N SER A 338 -0.57 -4.86 -29.10
CA SER A 338 -1.55 -3.78 -29.05
C SER A 338 -1.28 -2.79 -27.91
N ALA A 339 -0.86 -3.27 -26.74
CA ALA A 339 -0.49 -2.40 -25.61
C ALA A 339 0.81 -1.64 -25.91
N ALA A 340 1.80 -2.30 -26.50
CA ALA A 340 3.07 -1.67 -26.89
C ALA A 340 2.91 -0.53 -27.92
N ALA A 341 1.78 -0.44 -28.59
CA ALA A 341 1.48 0.60 -29.58
C ALA A 341 0.63 1.77 -29.02
N LEU A 342 0.37 1.81 -27.71
CA LEU A 342 -0.38 2.87 -27.04
C LEU A 342 0.53 3.62 -26.07
N ASP A 343 0.30 4.91 -25.87
CA ASP A 343 1.04 5.74 -24.92
C ASP A 343 0.77 5.32 -23.47
N PRO A 344 1.66 5.60 -22.50
CA PRO A 344 1.44 5.35 -21.08
C PRO A 344 0.16 5.98 -20.54
N ASP A 345 -0.36 5.47 -19.45
CA ASP A 345 -1.42 6.14 -18.71
C ASP A 345 -0.82 7.32 -17.95
N VAL A 346 -1.49 8.47 -17.98
CA VAL A 346 -1.07 9.69 -17.31
C VAL A 346 -1.98 9.97 -16.12
N PHE A 347 -1.39 10.39 -15.02
CA PHE A 347 -2.11 10.80 -13.80
C PHE A 347 -1.83 12.28 -13.55
N GLU A 348 -2.88 13.07 -13.41
CA GLU A 348 -2.82 14.47 -13.04
C GLU A 348 -3.48 14.66 -11.67
N ASN A 349 -2.80 15.40 -10.79
CA ASN A 349 -3.34 15.75 -9.48
C ASN A 349 -3.27 17.26 -9.30
N THR A 350 -4.38 17.86 -8.91
CA THR A 350 -4.44 19.24 -8.47
C THR A 350 -5.01 19.32 -7.07
N GLU A 351 -4.45 20.20 -6.26
CA GLU A 351 -4.89 20.40 -4.89
C GLU A 351 -4.84 21.88 -4.52
N PHE A 352 -5.91 22.36 -3.88
CA PHE A 352 -5.98 23.66 -3.24
C PHE A 352 -6.30 23.45 -1.75
N GLY A 353 -5.50 24.05 -0.87
CA GLY A 353 -5.71 23.83 0.56
C GLY A 353 -5.20 24.93 1.45
N MET A 354 -5.51 24.75 2.73
CA MET A 354 -5.05 25.60 3.83
C MET A 354 -4.55 24.73 4.98
N LYS A 355 -3.40 25.10 5.53
CA LYS A 355 -2.85 24.57 6.78
C LYS A 355 -2.80 25.68 7.80
N TRP A 356 -3.34 25.44 8.99
CA TRP A 356 -3.37 26.39 10.09
C TRP A 356 -2.83 25.76 11.36
N ALA A 357 -1.71 26.28 11.86
CA ALA A 357 -1.20 25.99 13.20
C ALA A 357 -2.04 26.81 14.21
N ILE A 358 -3.10 26.19 14.75
CA ILE A 358 -4.01 26.84 15.74
C ILE A 358 -3.22 27.16 17.01
N SER A 359 -2.31 26.27 17.39
CA SER A 359 -1.30 26.47 18.43
C SER A 359 -0.01 25.76 18.01
N PRO A 360 1.10 25.85 18.76
CA PRO A 360 2.33 25.10 18.46
C PRO A 360 2.10 23.58 18.35
N ASP A 361 1.12 23.05 19.07
CA ASP A 361 0.87 21.61 19.19
C ASP A 361 -0.45 21.16 18.56
N LEU A 362 -1.22 22.05 17.93
CA LEU A 362 -2.51 21.75 17.29
C LEU A 362 -2.58 22.36 15.89
N SER A 363 -2.82 21.52 14.89
CA SER A 363 -2.96 21.93 13.50
C SER A 363 -4.30 21.54 12.89
N PHE A 364 -4.78 22.36 11.97
CA PHE A 364 -5.94 22.12 11.14
C PHE A 364 -5.54 22.22 9.66
N THR A 365 -5.97 21.24 8.87
CA THR A 365 -5.78 21.22 7.42
C THR A 365 -7.13 21.05 6.74
N VAL A 366 -7.33 21.77 5.65
CA VAL A 366 -8.42 21.54 4.70
C VAL A 366 -7.83 21.53 3.30
N SER A 367 -8.21 20.54 2.47
CA SER A 367 -7.84 20.48 1.07
C SER A 367 -9.04 20.12 0.20
N MET A 368 -9.02 20.61 -1.03
CA MET A 368 -9.87 20.22 -2.14
C MET A 368 -8.94 19.67 -3.21
N PHE A 369 -9.22 18.49 -3.72
CA PHE A 369 -8.39 17.84 -4.71
C PHE A 369 -9.22 17.36 -5.91
N ASP A 370 -8.55 17.26 -7.03
CA ASP A 370 -9.00 16.61 -8.24
C ASP A 370 -7.86 15.73 -8.77
N SER A 371 -8.14 14.44 -8.95
CA SER A 371 -7.20 13.43 -9.43
C SER A 371 -7.79 12.76 -10.66
N GLU A 372 -7.07 12.82 -11.76
CA GLU A 372 -7.49 12.29 -13.05
C GLU A 372 -6.49 11.28 -13.58
N GLN A 373 -6.97 10.14 -14.06
CA GLN A 373 -6.20 9.19 -14.84
C GLN A 373 -6.65 9.25 -16.29
N THR A 374 -5.76 9.69 -17.18
CA THR A 374 -5.95 9.61 -18.63
C THR A 374 -5.36 8.30 -19.15
N ILE A 375 -6.17 7.53 -19.87
CA ILE A 375 -5.76 6.27 -20.49
C ILE A 375 -5.77 6.39 -22.03
N ALA A 376 -4.73 5.86 -22.69
CA ALA A 376 -4.74 5.76 -24.13
C ALA A 376 -5.55 4.52 -24.60
N THR A 377 -6.39 4.71 -25.58
CA THR A 377 -7.24 3.67 -26.19
C THR A 377 -7.20 3.77 -27.71
N ARG A 378 -7.75 2.78 -28.40
CA ARG A 378 -7.91 2.84 -29.86
C ARG A 378 -9.37 3.18 -30.20
N THR A 379 -9.51 4.15 -31.08
CA THR A 379 -10.79 4.50 -31.68
C THR A 379 -11.21 3.46 -32.73
N SER A 380 -12.44 3.51 -33.20
CA SER A 380 -12.99 2.55 -34.16
C SER A 380 -12.29 2.55 -35.53
N ASP A 381 -11.58 3.63 -35.87
CA ASP A 381 -10.76 3.78 -37.07
C ASP A 381 -9.29 3.34 -36.88
N GLY A 382 -8.94 2.92 -35.63
CA GLY A 382 -7.63 2.38 -35.28
C GLY A 382 -6.60 3.42 -34.86
N GLU A 383 -6.97 4.70 -34.80
CA GLU A 383 -6.12 5.76 -34.27
C GLU A 383 -6.02 5.68 -32.74
N SER A 384 -4.92 6.19 -32.17
CA SER A 384 -4.78 6.36 -30.73
C SER A 384 -5.61 7.57 -30.27
N ALA A 385 -6.32 7.43 -29.14
CA ALA A 385 -7.02 8.52 -28.50
C ALA A 385 -6.85 8.41 -26.99
N GLU A 386 -6.66 9.53 -26.34
CA GLU A 386 -6.66 9.66 -24.89
C GLU A 386 -8.09 9.91 -24.40
N ILE A 387 -8.47 9.22 -23.34
CA ILE A 387 -9.73 9.43 -22.65
C ILE A 387 -9.50 9.47 -21.15
N VAL A 388 -10.31 10.23 -20.41
CA VAL A 388 -10.33 10.14 -18.94
C VAL A 388 -10.82 8.74 -18.56
N GLY A 389 -9.97 7.99 -17.86
CA GLY A 389 -10.28 6.62 -17.43
C GLY A 389 -10.96 6.58 -16.07
N LEU A 390 -10.50 7.44 -15.16
CA LEU A 390 -11.01 7.61 -13.81
C LEU A 390 -10.74 9.04 -13.36
N GLN A 391 -11.75 9.68 -12.77
CA GLN A 391 -11.59 10.96 -12.05
C GLN A 391 -12.10 10.79 -10.63
N VAL A 392 -11.43 11.37 -9.67
CA VAL A 392 -11.85 11.43 -8.27
C VAL A 392 -11.59 12.83 -7.75
N ASP A 393 -12.64 13.50 -7.32
CA ASP A 393 -12.52 14.79 -6.65
C ASP A 393 -13.07 14.73 -5.21
N GLY A 394 -12.64 15.65 -4.36
CA GLY A 394 -13.09 15.62 -2.99
C GLY A 394 -12.59 16.75 -2.12
N VAL A 395 -13.03 16.66 -0.87
CA VAL A 395 -12.64 17.56 0.23
C VAL A 395 -12.14 16.71 1.39
N GLU A 396 -11.00 17.11 1.95
CA GLU A 396 -10.44 16.49 3.14
C GLU A 396 -10.27 17.54 4.25
N LEU A 397 -10.57 17.12 5.48
CA LEU A 397 -10.40 17.92 6.69
C LEU A 397 -9.58 17.11 7.69
N GLU A 398 -8.56 17.70 8.28
CA GLU A 398 -7.79 17.11 9.39
C GLU A 398 -7.65 18.12 10.53
N LEU A 399 -7.94 17.69 11.76
CA LEU A 399 -7.60 18.37 13.00
C LEU A 399 -6.75 17.44 13.85
N LYS A 400 -5.51 17.82 14.15
CA LYS A 400 -4.54 16.91 14.78
C LYS A 400 -3.63 17.65 15.75
N GLY A 401 -3.45 17.04 16.92
CA GLY A 401 -2.50 17.51 17.92
C GLY A 401 -3.06 17.54 19.34
N GLN A 402 -2.41 18.31 20.18
CA GLN A 402 -2.72 18.43 21.60
C GLN A 402 -3.77 19.53 21.82
N LEU A 403 -4.96 19.11 22.24
CA LEU A 403 -6.06 20.05 22.53
C LEU A 403 -5.88 20.72 23.91
N ASN A 404 -5.28 20.02 24.85
CA ASN A 404 -4.82 20.51 26.16
C ASN A 404 -3.75 19.57 26.72
N ASP A 405 -3.15 19.89 27.88
CA ASP A 405 -2.02 19.16 28.47
C ASP A 405 -2.24 17.64 28.60
N ASN A 406 -3.49 17.19 28.63
CA ASN A 406 -3.83 15.78 28.85
C ASN A 406 -4.53 15.11 27.65
N LEU A 407 -4.97 15.87 26.63
CA LEU A 407 -5.78 15.35 25.55
C LEU A 407 -5.13 15.61 24.19
N ASN A 408 -4.73 14.52 23.53
CA ASN A 408 -4.36 14.52 22.11
C ASN A 408 -5.54 14.02 21.27
N ILE A 409 -5.75 14.65 20.12
CA ILE A 409 -6.79 14.27 19.17
C ILE A 409 -6.23 14.16 17.76
N ALA A 410 -6.84 13.28 16.97
CA ALA A 410 -6.73 13.28 15.51
C ALA A 410 -8.13 13.03 14.95
N VAL A 411 -8.63 13.97 14.15
CA VAL A 411 -9.91 13.88 13.46
C VAL A 411 -9.65 14.05 11.98
N ALA A 412 -10.06 13.10 11.17
CA ALA A 412 -9.96 13.16 9.72
C ALA A 412 -11.34 12.88 9.10
N TYR A 413 -11.72 13.71 8.16
CA TYR A 413 -12.94 13.53 7.36
C TYR A 413 -12.62 13.71 5.89
N ALA A 414 -13.09 12.77 5.07
CA ALA A 414 -13.01 12.86 3.62
C ALA A 414 -14.40 12.71 3.01
N GLN A 415 -14.70 13.55 2.03
CA GLN A 415 -15.82 13.39 1.12
C GLN A 415 -15.28 13.31 -0.29
N MET A 416 -15.62 12.25 -1.00
CA MET A 416 -15.10 11.96 -2.35
C MET A 416 -16.24 11.68 -3.30
N ASP A 417 -16.07 12.10 -4.54
CA ASP A 417 -16.91 11.67 -5.67
C ASP A 417 -16.00 11.14 -6.78
N GLY A 418 -16.39 10.05 -7.39
CA GLY A 418 -15.59 9.41 -8.44
C GLY A 418 -16.44 9.11 -9.66
N GLU A 419 -15.83 9.25 -10.84
CA GLU A 419 -16.45 8.97 -12.12
C GLU A 419 -15.50 8.17 -13.03
N THR A 420 -16.00 7.10 -13.62
CA THR A 420 -15.27 6.33 -14.63
C THR A 420 -15.45 6.94 -16.02
N SER A 421 -14.66 6.49 -17.02
CA SER A 421 -14.75 6.93 -18.43
C SER A 421 -16.15 6.83 -19.06
N THR A 422 -17.05 6.10 -18.46
CA THR A 422 -18.43 5.90 -18.95
C THR A 422 -19.47 6.63 -18.11
N GLY A 423 -19.06 7.48 -17.18
CA GLY A 423 -19.95 8.25 -16.31
C GLY A 423 -20.56 7.43 -15.17
N GLY A 424 -19.94 6.30 -14.82
CA GLY A 424 -20.41 5.43 -13.76
C GLY A 424 -19.58 5.52 -12.48
N GLU A 425 -20.13 5.05 -11.38
CA GLU A 425 -19.45 5.00 -10.08
C GLU A 425 -18.24 4.06 -10.11
N PRO A 426 -17.08 4.45 -9.60
CA PRO A 426 -15.91 3.58 -9.44
C PRO A 426 -16.08 2.62 -8.27
N ARG A 427 -15.30 1.55 -8.29
CA ARG A 427 -15.22 0.58 -7.20
C ARG A 427 -14.42 1.14 -6.02
N GLU A 428 -14.77 0.70 -4.82
CA GLU A 428 -14.01 0.89 -3.56
C GLU A 428 -13.72 2.37 -3.20
N ILE A 429 -14.50 3.31 -3.71
CA ILE A 429 -14.45 4.71 -3.29
C ILE A 429 -15.70 5.01 -2.44
N PRO A 430 -15.59 5.06 -1.10
CA PRO A 430 -16.69 5.49 -0.24
C PRO A 430 -16.89 7.00 -0.39
N LYS A 431 -18.18 7.42 -0.44
CA LYS A 431 -18.50 8.85 -0.58
C LYS A 431 -18.11 9.70 0.63
N ASN A 432 -18.00 9.09 1.80
CA ASN A 432 -17.55 9.75 3.01
C ASN A 432 -16.85 8.77 3.95
N THR A 433 -15.85 9.28 4.65
CA THR A 433 -15.14 8.58 5.72
C THR A 433 -14.87 9.56 6.85
N LEU A 434 -15.13 9.16 8.10
CA LEU A 434 -14.79 9.89 9.30
C LEU A 434 -13.96 9.01 10.21
N SER A 435 -12.79 9.50 10.62
CA SER A 435 -11.95 8.86 11.64
C SER A 435 -11.70 9.82 12.78
N VAL A 436 -11.88 9.37 14.01
CA VAL A 436 -11.59 10.13 15.22
C VAL A 436 -10.73 9.27 16.13
N PHE A 437 -9.62 9.81 16.57
CA PHE A 437 -8.78 9.23 17.60
C PHE A 437 -8.60 10.25 18.72
N ALA A 438 -8.78 9.82 19.96
CA ALA A 438 -8.57 10.63 21.15
C ALA A 438 -7.77 9.83 22.17
N GLN A 439 -6.70 10.44 22.67
CA GLN A 439 -5.87 9.87 23.73
C GLN A 439 -5.86 10.82 24.91
N TYR A 440 -6.24 10.32 26.08
CA TYR A 440 -6.31 11.10 27.31
C TYR A 440 -5.39 10.55 28.40
N ARG A 441 -4.49 11.39 28.89
CA ARG A 441 -3.61 11.08 30.03
C ARG A 441 -4.33 11.44 31.33
N VAL A 442 -4.70 10.43 32.10
CA VAL A 442 -5.39 10.64 33.38
C VAL A 442 -4.43 11.13 34.47
N ASN A 443 -3.21 10.58 34.48
CA ASN A 443 -2.11 10.97 35.37
C ASN A 443 -0.78 10.51 34.77
N ASP A 444 0.32 10.68 35.49
CA ASP A 444 1.69 10.36 35.01
C ASP A 444 1.89 8.89 34.61
N LYS A 445 1.02 7.99 35.06
CA LYS A 445 1.16 6.55 34.81
C LYS A 445 0.05 5.92 33.97
N PHE A 446 -1.11 6.56 33.90
CA PHE A 446 -2.28 5.96 33.30
C PHE A 446 -2.90 6.87 32.25
N GLY A 447 -3.24 6.29 31.13
CA GLY A 447 -4.05 6.93 30.09
C GLY A 447 -4.90 5.92 29.34
N TRP A 448 -5.83 6.45 28.54
CA TRP A 448 -6.70 5.70 27.66
C TRP A 448 -6.82 6.36 26.30
N ALA A 449 -7.23 5.59 25.32
CA ALA A 449 -7.49 6.05 23.97
C ALA A 449 -8.84 5.52 23.47
N LEU A 450 -9.47 6.30 22.59
CA LEU A 450 -10.71 5.94 21.90
C LEU A 450 -10.50 6.15 20.41
N GLY A 451 -10.79 5.13 19.61
CA GLY A 451 -10.86 5.16 18.16
C GLY A 451 -12.30 5.07 17.68
N PHE A 452 -12.63 5.82 16.64
CA PHE A 452 -13.92 5.78 15.98
C PHE A 452 -13.69 5.89 14.47
N THR A 453 -14.26 4.97 13.70
CA THR A 453 -14.24 5.00 12.24
C THR A 453 -15.66 4.80 11.73
N ASP A 454 -16.11 5.71 10.86
CA ASP A 454 -17.35 5.61 10.12
C ASP A 454 -17.01 5.68 8.63
N GLN A 455 -17.39 4.66 7.89
CA GLN A 455 -17.15 4.57 6.45
C GLN A 455 -18.47 4.38 5.72
N GLY A 456 -18.70 5.26 4.78
CA GLY A 456 -19.85 5.17 3.89
C GLY A 456 -19.80 3.95 2.96
N LYS A 457 -20.91 3.62 2.38
CA LYS A 457 -21.06 2.56 1.37
C LYS A 457 -20.10 2.78 0.19
N SER A 458 -19.50 1.68 -0.32
CA SER A 458 -18.71 1.67 -1.56
C SER A 458 -19.14 0.56 -2.51
N TYR A 459 -18.85 0.72 -3.81
CA TYR A 459 -19.24 -0.27 -4.82
C TYR A 459 -18.11 -1.29 -5.05
N ILE A 460 -18.49 -2.54 -5.36
CA ILE A 460 -17.53 -3.64 -5.56
C ILE A 460 -16.92 -3.63 -6.96
N SER A 461 -17.62 -3.10 -7.95
CA SER A 461 -17.19 -3.11 -9.34
C SER A 461 -17.48 -1.76 -10.01
N ASN A 462 -16.59 -1.32 -10.90
CA ASN A 462 -16.82 -0.13 -11.72
C ASN A 462 -18.12 -0.23 -12.50
N ASN A 463 -18.85 0.87 -12.59
CA ASN A 463 -20.10 1.02 -13.36
C ASN A 463 -21.22 0.06 -12.93
N ASN A 464 -21.14 -0.50 -11.75
CA ASN A 464 -22.14 -1.45 -11.24
C ASN A 464 -22.51 -1.12 -9.79
N THR A 465 -23.61 -0.39 -9.65
CA THR A 465 -24.16 0.03 -8.35
C THR A 465 -25.05 -1.02 -7.68
N SER A 466 -25.31 -2.17 -8.35
CA SER A 466 -26.12 -3.25 -7.80
C SER A 466 -25.39 -4.12 -6.78
N ARG A 467 -24.05 -3.98 -6.68
CA ARG A 467 -23.22 -4.70 -5.72
C ARG A 467 -22.36 -3.73 -4.95
N TYR A 468 -22.44 -3.78 -3.63
CA TYR A 468 -21.79 -2.83 -2.75
C TYR A 468 -21.36 -3.47 -1.43
N LEU A 469 -20.42 -2.81 -0.78
CA LEU A 469 -20.05 -3.02 0.62
C LEU A 469 -20.90 -2.07 1.46
N PRO A 470 -21.65 -2.55 2.46
CA PRO A 470 -22.42 -1.72 3.37
C PRO A 470 -21.56 -0.70 4.11
N GLU A 471 -22.17 0.41 4.50
CA GLU A 471 -21.58 1.35 5.46
C GLU A 471 -21.39 0.68 6.82
N TYR A 472 -20.38 1.13 7.58
CA TYR A 472 -20.14 0.60 8.92
C TYR A 472 -19.55 1.65 9.85
N THR A 473 -19.73 1.40 11.15
CA THR A 473 -19.14 2.20 12.23
C THR A 473 -18.40 1.31 13.21
N ARG A 474 -17.07 1.48 13.30
CA ARG A 474 -16.20 0.74 14.22
C ARG A 474 -15.75 1.64 15.36
N VAL A 475 -15.74 1.08 16.58
CA VAL A 475 -15.24 1.74 17.80
C VAL A 475 -14.15 0.89 18.41
N ASP A 476 -13.01 1.51 18.73
CA ASP A 476 -11.85 0.88 19.34
C ASP A 476 -11.53 1.59 20.66
N PHE A 477 -11.03 0.83 21.63
CA PHE A 477 -10.62 1.34 22.92
C PHE A 477 -9.23 0.85 23.29
N GLY A 478 -8.41 1.72 23.87
CA GLY A 478 -7.10 1.40 24.39
C GLY A 478 -6.87 1.96 25.79
N ALA A 479 -6.04 1.29 26.57
CA ALA A 479 -5.55 1.80 27.83
C ALA A 479 -4.09 1.41 28.01
N TYR A 480 -3.30 2.30 28.61
CA TYR A 480 -1.89 2.04 28.92
C TYR A 480 -1.57 2.41 30.36
N TYR A 481 -0.62 1.68 30.92
CA TYR A 481 -0.17 1.87 32.28
C TYR A 481 1.36 1.73 32.38
N ASP A 482 2.03 2.79 32.81
CA ASP A 482 3.46 2.80 33.08
C ASP A 482 3.73 2.18 34.45
N VAL A 483 4.11 0.89 34.45
CA VAL A 483 4.43 0.12 35.66
C VAL A 483 5.66 0.72 36.35
N SER A 484 6.68 1.06 35.53
CA SER A 484 7.90 1.75 35.94
C SER A 484 8.30 2.76 34.86
N SER A 485 9.46 3.42 35.02
CA SER A 485 10.05 4.25 33.96
C SER A 485 10.36 3.48 32.68
N ASP A 486 10.54 2.17 32.79
CA ASP A 486 11.13 1.32 31.74
C ASP A 486 10.11 0.29 31.21
N LEU A 487 8.96 0.10 31.91
CA LEU A 487 7.96 -0.92 31.56
C LEU A 487 6.57 -0.31 31.43
N THR A 488 6.00 -0.42 30.23
CA THR A 488 4.62 -0.04 29.92
C THR A 488 3.80 -1.27 29.56
N LEU A 489 2.59 -1.35 30.11
CA LEU A 489 1.52 -2.27 29.75
C LEU A 489 0.51 -1.54 28.90
N GLN A 490 0.03 -2.18 27.82
CA GLN A 490 -1.03 -1.64 26.98
C GLN A 490 -2.07 -2.71 26.68
N VAL A 491 -3.34 -2.35 26.82
CA VAL A 491 -4.49 -3.17 26.40
C VAL A 491 -5.21 -2.41 25.30
N ASN A 492 -5.45 -3.07 24.17
CA ASN A 492 -6.31 -2.57 23.09
C ASN A 492 -7.50 -3.53 22.96
N VAL A 493 -8.69 -2.98 22.77
CA VAL A 493 -9.89 -3.71 22.37
C VAL A 493 -10.37 -3.09 21.07
N GLU A 494 -10.17 -3.80 20.00
CA GLU A 494 -10.62 -3.38 18.68
C GLU A 494 -12.05 -3.85 18.46
N ASN A 495 -12.80 -3.08 17.66
CA ASN A 495 -14.20 -3.36 17.39
C ASN A 495 -15.01 -3.67 18.66
N VAL A 496 -15.01 -2.75 19.63
CA VAL A 496 -15.66 -2.91 20.95
C VAL A 496 -17.14 -3.31 20.85
N ARG A 497 -17.80 -2.91 19.76
CA ARG A 497 -19.21 -3.18 19.50
C ARG A 497 -19.48 -4.52 18.83
N ASP A 498 -18.42 -5.24 18.45
CA ASP A 498 -18.49 -6.50 17.69
C ASP A 498 -19.31 -6.35 16.38
N GLU A 499 -19.11 -5.23 15.69
CA GLU A 499 -19.77 -4.91 14.42
C GLU A 499 -19.27 -5.84 13.33
N LEU A 500 -20.18 -6.48 12.57
CA LEU A 500 -19.82 -7.18 11.34
C LEU A 500 -19.71 -6.17 10.21
N TYR A 501 -18.54 -6.07 9.58
CA TYR A 501 -18.29 -5.12 8.52
C TYR A 501 -17.41 -5.72 7.41
N PHE A 502 -17.42 -5.06 6.25
CA PHE A 502 -16.70 -5.51 5.05
C PHE A 502 -15.87 -4.33 4.51
N PRO A 503 -14.57 -4.25 4.87
CA PRO A 503 -13.75 -3.07 4.57
C PRO A 503 -13.39 -2.92 3.11
N HIS A 504 -13.28 -4.01 2.36
CA HIS A 504 -12.92 -4.00 0.93
C HIS A 504 -13.38 -5.28 0.22
N SER A 505 -13.32 -5.28 -1.12
CA SER A 505 -13.61 -6.46 -1.93
C SER A 505 -12.74 -6.52 -3.19
N HIS A 506 -12.03 -7.62 -3.40
CA HIS A 506 -11.25 -7.79 -4.63
C HIS A 506 -12.16 -7.99 -5.86
N SER A 507 -13.30 -8.66 -5.70
CA SER A 507 -14.30 -8.89 -6.74
C SER A 507 -15.66 -9.18 -6.13
N SER A 508 -16.68 -9.35 -6.96
CA SER A 508 -18.07 -9.62 -6.54
C SER A 508 -18.26 -10.77 -5.55
N HIS A 509 -17.33 -11.71 -5.49
CA HIS A 509 -17.43 -12.88 -4.62
C HIS A 509 -16.21 -13.04 -3.72
N GLN A 510 -15.53 -11.94 -3.41
CA GLN A 510 -14.32 -11.88 -2.61
C GLN A 510 -14.34 -10.67 -1.67
N ALA A 511 -15.46 -10.49 -0.95
CA ALA A 511 -15.59 -9.44 0.06
C ALA A 511 -14.85 -9.86 1.34
N SER A 512 -13.90 -9.06 1.79
CA SER A 512 -13.15 -9.31 3.02
C SER A 512 -14.03 -9.07 4.23
N VAL A 513 -13.99 -10.00 5.17
CA VAL A 513 -14.69 -9.89 6.45
C VAL A 513 -13.80 -9.15 7.43
N GLY A 514 -14.30 -8.05 8.00
CA GLY A 514 -13.62 -7.31 9.04
C GLY A 514 -13.49 -8.13 10.33
N GLU A 515 -12.47 -7.85 11.11
CA GLU A 515 -12.26 -8.54 12.38
C GLU A 515 -13.36 -8.20 13.38
N PRO A 516 -13.97 -9.22 14.05
CA PRO A 516 -14.87 -9.01 15.16
C PRO A 516 -14.10 -8.43 16.36
N GLN A 517 -14.75 -8.32 17.53
CA GLN A 517 -14.07 -7.82 18.72
C GLN A 517 -12.79 -8.61 19.01
N ASN A 518 -11.65 -7.91 19.08
CA ASN A 518 -10.34 -8.45 19.41
C ASN A 518 -9.73 -7.70 20.60
N ALA A 519 -9.22 -8.44 21.58
CA ALA A 519 -8.51 -7.87 22.73
C ALA A 519 -7.03 -8.25 22.64
N ARG A 520 -6.13 -7.24 22.71
CA ARG A 520 -4.68 -7.42 22.67
C ARG A 520 -4.04 -6.84 23.90
N LEU A 521 -3.13 -7.61 24.53
CA LEU A 521 -2.23 -7.14 25.57
C LEU A 521 -0.80 -7.01 25.00
N SER A 522 -0.18 -5.87 25.23
CA SER A 522 1.20 -5.60 24.82
C SER A 522 2.03 -5.13 26.02
N LEU A 523 3.29 -5.52 26.00
CA LEU A 523 4.34 -5.13 26.94
C LEU A 523 5.45 -4.44 26.17
N ARG A 524 5.87 -3.25 26.64
CA ARG A 524 7.08 -2.58 26.14
C ARG A 524 8.06 -2.40 27.27
N TYR A 525 9.27 -2.89 27.09
CA TYR A 525 10.41 -2.67 27.99
C TYR A 525 11.50 -1.86 27.30
N THR A 526 11.91 -0.76 27.90
CA THR A 526 13.00 0.13 27.40
C THR A 526 14.22 0.03 28.33
N PHE A 527 15.45 0.03 27.80
CA PHE A 527 16.70 -0.10 28.57
C PHE A 527 17.86 0.70 27.98
#